data_ba3a877b6585d9bfabd26f6e734c7163
#
_entry.id   ba3a877b6585d9bfabd26f6e734c7163
#
_cell.length_a   1.000
_cell.length_b   1.000
_cell.length_c   1.000
_cell.angle_alpha   90.00
_cell.angle_beta   90.00
_cell.angle_gamma   90.00
#
_symmetry.space_group_name_H-M   'P 1'
#
loop_
_entity.id
_entity.type
_entity.pdbx_description
1 polymer ?
#
loop_
_entity_poly.entity_id
_entity_poly.type
_entity_poly.pdbx_seq_one_letter_code
_entity_poly.pdbx_strand_id
1 'polypeptide(L)'
;MSELQTAREIINKVDKEMARLFEMRMDAAKTVAAYKKKNGLPIDDFAREKEIINFNSNYIENEEYRSYYVNFLKNNIKLSKDLQHRLLEGMTVAYSGVEGKTNYGVNRWNRFRR
;
A
#
# COMPACT_ATOMS: atom_id res chain seq x y z
N MET A 1 33.35 10.15 5.62
CA MET A 1 31.99 9.62 5.92
C MET A 1 32.09 8.11 5.98
N SER A 2 31.46 7.51 6.99
CA SER A 2 31.54 6.06 7.14
C SER A 2 30.62 5.36 6.12
N GLU A 3 30.87 4.08 5.93
CA GLU A 3 30.01 3.26 5.08
C GLU A 3 28.58 3.22 5.62
N LEU A 4 28.43 3.20 6.94
CA LEU A 4 27.11 3.21 7.57
C LEU A 4 26.37 4.50 7.25
N GLN A 5 27.07 5.64 7.36
CA GLN A 5 26.46 6.93 7.07
C GLN A 5 26.04 7.02 5.61
N THR A 6 26.88 6.54 4.71
CA THR A 6 26.58 6.54 3.28
C THR A 6 25.35 5.68 2.99
N ALA A 7 25.28 4.49 3.61
CA ALA A 7 24.14 3.61 3.42
C ALA A 7 22.85 4.25 3.92
N ARG A 8 22.91 4.91 5.09
CA ARG A 8 21.73 5.58 5.65
C ARG A 8 21.24 6.73 4.76
N GLU A 9 22.17 7.44 4.14
CA GLU A 9 21.79 8.52 3.21
C GLU A 9 21.08 7.97 1.99
N ILE A 10 21.55 6.82 1.48
CA ILE A 10 20.87 6.18 0.36
C ILE A 10 19.45 5.75 0.77
N ILE A 11 19.32 5.16 1.95
CA ILE A 11 18.00 4.74 2.45
C ILE A 11 17.09 5.94 2.58
N ASN A 12 17.59 7.06 3.10
CA ASN A 12 16.76 8.26 3.24
C ASN A 12 16.25 8.77 1.90
N LYS A 13 17.10 8.74 0.88
CA LYS A 13 16.68 9.16 -0.46
C LYS A 13 15.63 8.23 -1.03
N VAL A 14 15.86 6.93 -0.89
CA VAL A 14 14.93 5.92 -1.38
C VAL A 14 13.58 6.08 -0.68
N ASP A 15 13.60 6.23 0.64
CA ASP A 15 12.36 6.35 1.42
C ASP A 15 11.56 7.58 1.01
N LYS A 16 12.24 8.69 0.76
CA LYS A 16 11.57 9.92 0.31
C LYS A 16 10.88 9.70 -1.02
N GLU A 17 11.56 9.03 -1.94
CA GLU A 17 11.00 8.76 -3.26
C GLU A 17 9.84 7.77 -3.16
N MET A 18 9.98 6.75 -2.30
CA MET A 18 8.91 5.79 -2.08
C MET A 18 7.66 6.45 -1.54
N ALA A 19 7.81 7.43 -0.63
CA ALA A 19 6.66 8.15 -0.08
C ALA A 19 5.90 8.87 -1.20
N ARG A 20 6.63 9.52 -2.09
CA ARG A 20 6.03 10.23 -3.23
C ARG A 20 5.28 9.26 -4.14
N LEU A 21 5.94 8.14 -4.46
CA LEU A 21 5.35 7.13 -5.34
C LEU A 21 4.16 6.44 -4.68
N PHE A 22 4.24 6.23 -3.37
CA PHE A 22 3.14 5.64 -2.62
C PHE A 22 1.89 6.52 -2.71
N GLU A 23 2.04 7.83 -2.53
CA GLU A 23 0.91 8.74 -2.65
C GLU A 23 0.31 8.70 -4.05
N MET A 24 1.16 8.67 -5.07
CA MET A 24 0.67 8.56 -6.44
C MET A 24 -0.14 7.28 -6.65
N ARG A 25 0.35 6.19 -6.10
CA ARG A 25 -0.33 4.91 -6.21
C ARG A 25 -1.67 4.92 -5.48
N MET A 26 -1.71 5.53 -4.29
CA MET A 26 -2.95 5.63 -3.53
C MET A 26 -3.96 6.55 -4.22
N ASP A 27 -3.49 7.63 -4.84
CA ASP A 27 -4.37 8.50 -5.63
C ASP A 27 -4.98 7.74 -6.80
N ALA A 28 -4.17 6.92 -7.47
CA ALA A 28 -4.67 6.08 -8.56
C ALA A 28 -5.69 5.06 -8.05
N ALA A 29 -5.47 4.51 -6.85
CA ALA A 29 -6.41 3.57 -6.25
C ALA A 29 -7.76 4.22 -5.99
N LYS A 30 -7.78 5.51 -5.62
CA LYS A 30 -9.03 6.24 -5.44
C LYS A 30 -9.80 6.34 -6.76
N THR A 31 -9.08 6.59 -7.85
CA THR A 31 -9.70 6.63 -9.17
C THR A 31 -10.29 5.27 -9.55
N VAL A 32 -9.56 4.20 -9.24
CA VAL A 32 -10.04 2.84 -9.49
C VAL A 32 -11.30 2.57 -8.67
N ALA A 33 -11.32 2.97 -7.40
CA ALA A 33 -12.48 2.77 -6.55
C ALA A 33 -13.70 3.50 -7.09
N ALA A 34 -13.52 4.73 -7.55
CA ALA A 34 -14.61 5.52 -8.14
C ALA A 34 -15.18 4.83 -9.38
N TYR A 35 -14.30 4.32 -10.23
CA TYR A 35 -14.71 3.59 -11.42
C TYR A 35 -15.50 2.33 -11.07
N LYS A 36 -15.01 1.57 -10.09
CA LYS A 36 -15.67 0.33 -9.67
C LYS A 36 -17.03 0.62 -9.08
N LYS A 37 -17.14 1.68 -8.28
CA LYS A 37 -18.41 2.07 -7.69
C LYS A 37 -19.42 2.44 -8.78
N LYS A 38 -18.98 3.23 -9.76
CA LYS A 38 -19.84 3.68 -10.84
C LYS A 38 -20.35 2.51 -11.68
N ASN A 39 -19.55 1.48 -11.85
CA ASN A 39 -19.87 0.35 -12.72
C ASN A 39 -20.30 -0.90 -11.96
N GLY A 40 -20.50 -0.81 -10.65
CA GLY A 40 -20.97 -1.93 -9.85
C GLY A 40 -20.00 -3.10 -9.81
N LEU A 41 -18.70 -2.80 -9.85
CA LEU A 41 -17.68 -3.84 -9.84
C LEU A 41 -17.14 -4.07 -8.44
N PRO A 42 -16.74 -5.30 -8.12
CA PRO A 42 -16.16 -5.59 -6.81
C PRO A 42 -14.74 -5.01 -6.71
N ILE A 43 -14.36 -4.67 -5.48
CA ILE A 43 -13.01 -4.18 -5.24
C ILE A 43 -11.99 -5.30 -5.40
N ASP A 44 -12.30 -6.48 -4.88
CA ASP A 44 -11.40 -7.62 -4.99
C ASP A 44 -11.36 -8.13 -6.42
N ASP A 45 -10.16 -8.16 -6.96
CA ASP A 45 -9.91 -8.65 -8.32
C ASP A 45 -8.66 -9.50 -8.23
N PHE A 46 -8.85 -10.75 -7.87
CA PHE A 46 -7.74 -11.67 -7.60
C PHE A 46 -6.90 -11.94 -8.85
N ALA A 47 -7.52 -11.93 -10.01
CA ALA A 47 -6.79 -12.12 -11.26
C ALA A 47 -5.83 -10.95 -11.49
N ARG A 48 -6.31 -9.74 -11.25
CA ARG A 48 -5.47 -8.55 -11.39
C ARG A 48 -4.35 -8.53 -10.36
N GLU A 49 -4.65 -8.96 -9.13
CA GLU A 49 -3.63 -9.00 -8.07
C GLU A 49 -2.51 -9.97 -8.43
N LYS A 50 -2.86 -11.14 -8.94
CA LYS A 50 -1.88 -12.11 -9.42
C LYS A 50 -1.03 -11.54 -10.53
N GLU A 51 -1.67 -10.87 -11.46
CA GLU A 51 -1.00 -10.23 -12.60
C GLU A 51 0.02 -9.20 -12.12
N ILE A 52 -0.38 -8.35 -11.16
CA ILE A 52 0.53 -7.35 -10.61
C ILE A 52 1.76 -8.00 -10.00
N ILE A 53 1.55 -9.03 -9.20
CA ILE A 53 2.66 -9.71 -8.52
C ILE A 53 3.59 -10.36 -9.54
N ASN A 54 3.03 -11.10 -10.49
CA ASN A 54 3.84 -11.81 -11.48
C ASN A 54 4.61 -10.85 -12.36
N PHE A 55 3.96 -9.78 -12.78
CA PHE A 55 4.54 -8.82 -13.70
C PHE A 55 5.65 -8.01 -13.01
N ASN A 56 5.33 -7.49 -11.83
CA ASN A 56 6.24 -6.56 -11.17
C ASN A 56 7.42 -7.24 -10.50
N SER A 57 7.23 -8.50 -10.07
CA SER A 57 8.35 -9.23 -9.47
C SER A 57 9.49 -9.41 -10.47
N ASN A 58 9.18 -9.36 -11.78
CA ASN A 58 10.20 -9.48 -12.81
C ASN A 58 11.07 -8.23 -12.96
N TYR A 59 10.65 -7.11 -12.37
CA TYR A 59 11.50 -5.91 -12.38
C TYR A 59 12.68 -6.05 -11.42
N ILE A 60 12.60 -6.99 -10.49
CA ILE A 60 13.69 -7.22 -9.54
C ILE A 60 14.76 -8.05 -10.24
N GLU A 61 15.94 -7.47 -10.36
CA GLU A 61 17.07 -8.14 -11.03
C GLU A 61 17.85 -9.05 -10.11
N ASN A 62 17.96 -8.67 -8.84
CA ASN A 62 18.68 -9.48 -7.86
C ASN A 62 17.73 -10.52 -7.28
N GLU A 63 17.96 -11.77 -7.62
CA GLU A 63 17.10 -12.87 -7.22
C GLU A 63 16.94 -12.97 -5.71
N GLU A 64 17.99 -12.58 -4.98
CA GLU A 64 17.99 -12.61 -3.52
C GLU A 64 16.85 -11.77 -2.92
N TYR A 65 16.45 -10.71 -3.62
CA TYR A 65 15.45 -9.76 -3.11
C TYR A 65 14.04 -10.03 -3.61
N ARG A 66 13.87 -10.95 -4.55
CA ARG A 66 12.56 -11.11 -5.20
C ARG A 66 11.44 -11.50 -4.25
N SER A 67 11.70 -12.45 -3.36
CA SER A 67 10.66 -12.87 -2.42
C SER A 67 10.27 -11.76 -1.45
N TYR A 68 11.24 -10.96 -1.04
CA TYR A 68 10.95 -9.80 -0.18
C TYR A 68 10.10 -8.78 -0.92
N TYR A 69 10.41 -8.56 -2.18
CA TYR A 69 9.64 -7.60 -2.98
C TYR A 69 8.21 -8.09 -3.21
N VAL A 70 8.01 -9.39 -3.40
CA VAL A 70 6.67 -9.96 -3.53
C VAL A 70 5.86 -9.67 -2.27
N ASN A 71 6.45 -9.82 -1.10
CA ASN A 71 5.76 -9.48 0.15
C ASN A 71 5.44 -7.99 0.23
N PHE A 72 6.35 -7.15 -0.22
CA PHE A 72 6.14 -5.72 -0.28
C PHE A 72 4.95 -5.38 -1.20
N LEU A 73 4.88 -6.01 -2.38
CA LEU A 73 3.78 -5.83 -3.31
C LEU A 73 2.45 -6.26 -2.70
N LYS A 74 2.44 -7.38 -2.01
CA LYS A 74 1.21 -7.88 -1.37
C LYS A 74 0.71 -6.88 -0.34
N ASN A 75 1.60 -6.26 0.42
CA ASN A 75 1.23 -5.23 1.37
C ASN A 75 0.66 -3.99 0.66
N ASN A 76 1.30 -3.57 -0.42
CA ASN A 76 0.80 -2.44 -1.19
C ASN A 76 -0.60 -2.70 -1.72
N ILE A 77 -0.83 -3.91 -2.23
CA ILE A 77 -2.15 -4.30 -2.73
C ILE A 77 -3.17 -4.25 -1.60
N LYS A 78 -2.81 -4.78 -0.44
CA LYS A 78 -3.69 -4.79 0.72
C LYS A 78 -4.08 -3.37 1.14
N LEU A 79 -3.09 -2.47 1.24
CA LEU A 79 -3.34 -1.09 1.64
C LEU A 79 -4.23 -0.38 0.64
N SER A 80 -4.00 -0.63 -0.64
CA SER A 80 -4.82 -0.09 -1.71
C SER A 80 -6.26 -0.55 -1.60
N LYS A 81 -6.46 -1.85 -1.32
CA LYS A 81 -7.80 -2.41 -1.16
C LYS A 81 -8.49 -1.85 0.08
N ASP A 82 -7.75 -1.69 1.17
CA ASP A 82 -8.30 -1.10 2.38
C ASP A 82 -8.85 0.29 2.11
N LEU A 83 -8.10 1.10 1.38
CA LEU A 83 -8.56 2.43 1.00
C LEU A 83 -9.79 2.37 0.12
N GLN A 84 -9.79 1.49 -0.89
CA GLN A 84 -10.91 1.36 -1.82
C GLN A 84 -12.18 0.89 -1.10
N HIS A 85 -12.05 -0.06 -0.19
CA HIS A 85 -13.22 -0.53 0.59
C HIS A 85 -13.80 0.62 1.41
N ARG A 86 -12.94 1.41 2.04
CA ARG A 86 -13.40 2.52 2.85
C ARG A 86 -14.16 3.54 2.00
N LEU A 87 -13.63 3.85 0.82
CA LEU A 87 -14.26 4.82 -0.06
C LEU A 87 -15.57 4.32 -0.62
N LEU A 88 -15.65 3.04 -0.95
CA LEU A 88 -16.84 2.45 -1.53
C LEU A 88 -17.95 2.28 -0.50
N GLU A 89 -17.57 1.87 0.70
CA GLU A 89 -18.53 1.54 1.75
C GLU A 89 -18.85 2.71 2.65
N GLY A 90 -18.15 3.83 2.46
CA GLY A 90 -18.33 5.00 3.28
C GLY A 90 -17.52 4.93 4.55
N MET A 91 -17.53 6.03 5.28
CA MET A 91 -16.74 6.15 6.52
C MET A 91 -17.50 5.63 7.73
N THR A 92 -18.51 4.88 7.50
CA THR A 92 -19.31 4.34 8.59
C THR A 92 -18.60 3.27 9.36
N VAL A 93 -17.49 2.83 8.86
CA VAL A 93 -16.73 1.84 9.57
C VAL A 93 -16.32 2.41 10.87
N ALA A 94 -16.70 1.85 11.78
CA ALA A 94 -16.27 2.35 13.01
C ALA A 94 -14.82 2.12 13.24
N TYR A 95 -14.78 2.26 13.16
CA TYR A 95 -13.53 2.23 13.29
C TYR A 95 -13.14 1.99 14.35
N SER A 96 -13.65 1.64 14.39
CA SER A 96 -13.21 1.45 14.86
C SER A 96 -12.38 1.19 15.40
N GLY A 97 -12.65 1.27 15.70
CA GLY A 97 -11.89 1.23 15.57
C GLY A 97 -11.07 1.22 15.98
N VAL A 98 -11.57 1.19 16.28
CA VAL A 98 -10.75 1.43 15.95
C VAL A 98 -10.07 1.37 16.21
N GLU A 99 -10.16 1.44 16.62
CA GLU A 99 -9.54 1.62 16.35
C GLU A 99 -8.88 1.26 16.31
N GLY A 100 -9.30 1.06 17.46
CA GLY A 100 -8.81 1.01 16.91
C GLY A 100 -8.12 0.52 17.02
N LYS A 101 -8.28 0.52 17.18
CA LYS A 101 -7.83 0.33 16.78
C LYS A 101 -7.07 0.06 16.49
N THR A 102 -7.41 0.19 17.18
CA THR A 102 -6.81 0.18 16.51
C THR A 102 -6.10 -0.12 16.40
N ASN A 103 -6.34 -0.03 16.86
CA ASN A 103 -5.73 0.02 16.21
C ASN A 103 -4.93 -0.13 16.02
N TYR A 104 -5.05 0.20 16.47
CA TYR A 104 -4.43 0.44 15.86
C TYR A 104 -4.08 0.69 15.64
N GLY A 105 -4.31 1.05 16.47
CA GLY A 105 -4.20 1.64 15.71
C GLY A 105 -3.89 1.91 15.78
N VAL A 106 -4.34 1.94 16.01
CA VAL A 106 -4.14 2.59 15.58
C VAL A 106 -3.77 2.61 15.61
N ASN A 107 -3.83 2.85 16.10
CA ASN A 107 -3.44 3.15 15.57
C ASN A 107 -2.94 3.14 15.54
N ARG A 108 -3.13 3.71 15.95
CA ARG A 108 -2.83 3.83 15.46
C ARG A 108 -2.49 4.08 14.97
N TRP A 109 -2.95 4.24 15.40
CA TRP A 109 -2.94 4.60 14.57
C TRP A 109 -2.74 5.06 14.61
N ASN A 110 -2.95 5.37 14.88
CA ASN A 110 -2.87 5.92 14.45
C ASN A 110 -2.32 6.19 14.86
N ARG A 111 -2.31 6.76 15.44
CA ARG A 111 -1.95 6.98 15.38
C ARG A 111 -1.38 7.06 14.92
N PHE A 112 -1.68 7.05 15.38
CA PHE A 112 -1.46 7.12 14.68
C PHE A 112 -1.42 7.29 14.21
N ARG A 113 -1.70 7.69 14.22
CA ARG A 113 -1.99 7.91 13.50
C ARG A 113 -1.93 8.04 13.24
N ARG A 114 -1.99 8.45 13.92
CA ARG A 114 -2.15 8.58 13.41
C ARG A 114 -1.98 8.27 12.95
#